data_fa6cb41663895a5a74eefc52f99f4f60
#
_entry.id   fa6cb41663895a5a74eefc52f99f4f60
#
_cell.length_a   1.000
_cell.length_b   1.000
_cell.length_c   1.000
_cell.angle_alpha   90.00
_cell.angle_beta   90.00
_cell.angle_gamma   90.00
#
_symmetry.space_group_name_H-M   'P 1'
#
loop_
_entity.id
_entity.type
_entity.pdbx_description
1 polymer ?
#
loop_
_entity_poly.entity_id
_entity_poly.type
_entity_poly.pdbx_seq_one_letter_code
_entity_poly.pdbx_strand_id
1 'polypeptide(L)'
;MVLVTTRRALLRVLGLLSTASLAGCSAIDSDPKPGSLLVVNNDGVPHTLRLDISRDSETRRETVDIGAGEWGLRNELFTEPGTYEVTVRLAESDGATATTTVEVTETTGGGLTGENLEVYIDQEGSLRAVTRRYD
;
A
#
# COMPACT_ATOMS: atom_id res chain seq x y z
N MET A 1 -10.53 30.72 -37.08
CA MET A 1 -11.04 31.15 -35.76
C MET A 1 -11.34 30.00 -34.82
N VAL A 2 -11.92 28.92 -35.28
CA VAL A 2 -12.25 27.76 -34.44
C VAL A 2 -11.00 27.07 -33.88
N LEU A 3 -9.89 27.04 -34.58
CA LEU A 3 -8.61 26.42 -34.15
C LEU A 3 -7.93 27.12 -32.97
N VAL A 4 -8.16 28.42 -32.78
CA VAL A 4 -7.54 29.19 -31.69
C VAL A 4 -8.22 28.89 -30.34
N THR A 5 -9.52 28.65 -30.39
CA THR A 5 -10.29 28.33 -29.19
C THR A 5 -9.95 26.94 -28.65
N THR A 6 -9.65 25.99 -29.53
CA THR A 6 -9.29 24.62 -29.17
C THR A 6 -7.91 24.55 -28.49
N ARG A 7 -6.96 25.39 -28.92
CA ARG A 7 -5.63 25.44 -28.29
C ARG A 7 -5.65 26.00 -26.88
N ARG A 8 -6.52 26.97 -26.61
CA ARG A 8 -6.69 27.53 -25.25
C ARG A 8 -7.38 26.58 -24.31
N ALA A 9 -8.30 25.77 -24.81
CA ALA A 9 -8.97 24.72 -24.02
C ALA A 9 -8.01 23.61 -23.67
N LEU A 10 -7.13 23.19 -24.60
CA LEU A 10 -6.10 22.19 -24.36
C LEU A 10 -5.08 22.61 -23.29
N LEU A 11 -4.66 23.87 -23.30
CA LEU A 11 -3.74 24.41 -22.31
C LEU A 11 -4.36 24.48 -20.90
N ARG A 12 -5.67 24.71 -20.81
CA ARG A 12 -6.37 24.72 -19.53
C ARG A 12 -6.53 23.30 -18.95
N VAL A 13 -6.72 22.32 -19.79
CA VAL A 13 -6.85 20.92 -19.38
C VAL A 13 -5.48 20.37 -18.93
N LEU A 14 -4.40 20.73 -19.61
CA LEU A 14 -3.05 20.38 -19.20
C LEU A 14 -2.62 21.04 -17.89
N GLY A 15 -3.08 22.27 -17.64
CA GLY A 15 -2.81 22.99 -16.40
C GLY A 15 -3.50 22.38 -15.18
N LEU A 16 -4.68 21.80 -15.36
CA LEU A 16 -5.42 21.13 -14.29
C LEU A 16 -4.85 19.76 -13.93
N LEU A 17 -4.27 19.04 -14.90
CA LEU A 17 -3.61 17.75 -14.65
C LEU A 17 -2.29 17.91 -13.91
N SER A 18 -1.58 19.02 -14.08
CA SER A 18 -0.31 19.26 -13.40
C SER A 18 -0.47 19.64 -11.92
N THR A 19 -1.62 20.17 -11.51
CA THR A 19 -1.86 20.50 -10.10
C THR A 19 -2.29 19.29 -9.27
N ALA A 20 -2.87 18.28 -9.89
CA ALA A 20 -3.26 17.05 -9.18
C ALA A 20 -2.04 16.19 -8.80
N SER A 21 -0.93 16.27 -9.53
CA SER A 21 0.28 15.50 -9.23
C SER A 21 1.09 16.07 -8.06
N LEU A 22 0.94 17.34 -7.73
CA LEU A 22 1.63 17.94 -6.57
C LEU A 22 0.97 17.61 -5.24
N ALA A 23 -0.32 17.32 -5.21
CA ALA A 23 -1.02 16.92 -4.00
C ALA A 23 -0.68 15.49 -3.55
N GLY A 24 -0.22 14.63 -4.46
CA GLY A 24 0.23 13.26 -4.15
C GLY A 24 1.62 13.18 -3.50
N CYS A 25 2.49 14.17 -3.72
CA CYS A 25 3.85 14.15 -3.20
C CYS A 25 3.95 14.49 -1.71
N SER A 26 3.01 15.22 -1.14
CA SER A 26 3.03 15.60 0.27
C SER A 26 2.58 14.49 1.21
N ALA A 27 1.96 13.41 0.70
CA ALA A 27 1.54 12.25 1.50
C ALA A 27 2.65 11.19 1.69
N ILE A 28 3.82 11.38 1.09
CA ILE A 28 4.89 10.38 0.97
C ILE A 28 5.92 10.47 2.10
N ASP A 29 5.95 11.57 2.84
CA ASP A 29 6.97 11.86 3.88
C ASP A 29 6.64 11.27 5.26
N SER A 30 5.69 10.32 5.35
CA SER A 30 5.37 9.67 6.61
C SER A 30 6.21 8.42 6.81
N ASP A 31 6.97 8.35 7.90
CA ASP A 31 7.63 7.13 8.31
C ASP A 31 6.61 6.03 8.60
N PRO A 32 6.93 4.76 8.28
CA PRO A 32 6.06 3.65 8.65
C PRO A 32 5.85 3.59 10.15
N LYS A 33 4.59 3.47 10.57
CA LYS A 33 4.20 3.35 11.98
C LYS A 33 3.83 1.91 12.28
N PRO A 34 3.88 1.48 13.55
CA PRO A 34 3.33 0.19 13.92
C PRO A 34 1.90 0.01 13.40
N GLY A 35 1.59 -1.15 12.87
CA GLY A 35 0.29 -1.42 12.27
C GLY A 35 0.10 -0.90 10.84
N SER A 36 1.14 -0.44 10.18
CA SER A 36 1.08 0.02 8.79
C SER A 36 1.40 -1.09 7.78
N LEU A 37 1.05 -0.82 6.53
CA LEU A 37 1.42 -1.64 5.37
C LEU A 37 2.28 -0.81 4.42
N LEU A 38 3.46 -1.30 4.12
CA LEU A 38 4.31 -0.82 3.03
C LEU A 38 4.24 -1.81 1.88
N VAL A 39 3.96 -1.34 0.68
CA VAL A 39 4.02 -2.16 -0.55
C VAL A 39 5.06 -1.56 -1.49
N VAL A 40 5.95 -2.40 -1.99
CA VAL A 40 6.97 -2.01 -2.97
C VAL A 40 6.85 -2.91 -4.19
N ASN A 41 6.51 -2.34 -5.32
CA ASN A 41 6.44 -3.05 -6.60
C ASN A 41 7.69 -2.74 -7.44
N ASN A 42 8.62 -3.67 -7.49
CA ASN A 42 9.82 -3.58 -8.32
C ASN A 42 9.64 -4.20 -9.72
N ASP A 43 8.43 -4.68 -10.01
CA ASP A 43 8.10 -5.19 -11.34
C ASP A 43 7.79 -4.06 -12.32
N GLY A 44 8.00 -4.31 -13.60
CA GLY A 44 7.72 -3.37 -14.68
C GLY A 44 6.25 -3.26 -15.07
N VAL A 45 5.36 -3.95 -14.37
CA VAL A 45 3.91 -3.95 -14.59
C VAL A 45 3.17 -3.63 -13.29
N PRO A 46 1.97 -3.03 -13.36
CA PRO A 46 1.14 -2.82 -12.17
C PRO A 46 0.60 -4.15 -11.64
N HIS A 47 0.37 -4.19 -10.34
CA HIS A 47 -0.22 -5.33 -9.66
C HIS A 47 -1.35 -4.93 -8.72
N THR A 48 -2.28 -5.85 -8.52
CA THR A 48 -3.30 -5.78 -7.48
C THR A 48 -3.01 -6.84 -6.42
N LEU A 49 -2.85 -6.40 -5.19
CA LEU A 49 -2.66 -7.27 -4.03
C LEU A 49 -3.99 -7.51 -3.32
N ARG A 50 -4.22 -8.75 -2.93
CA ARG A 50 -5.29 -9.12 -1.99
C ARG A 50 -4.67 -9.59 -0.70
N LEU A 51 -5.14 -9.02 0.40
CA LEU A 51 -4.72 -9.40 1.74
C LEU A 51 -5.92 -10.01 2.46
N ASP A 52 -5.79 -11.24 2.89
CA ASP A 52 -6.73 -11.87 3.83
C ASP A 52 -6.12 -11.73 5.23
N ILE A 53 -6.77 -10.99 6.10
CA ILE A 53 -6.29 -10.63 7.43
C ILE A 53 -7.20 -11.26 8.46
N SER A 54 -6.65 -12.11 9.30
CA SER A 54 -7.38 -12.79 10.36
C SER A 54 -6.82 -12.43 11.74
N ARG A 55 -7.71 -12.10 12.67
CA ARG A 55 -7.40 -11.94 14.09
C ARG A 55 -8.52 -12.57 14.90
N ASP A 56 -8.16 -13.48 15.79
CA ASP A 56 -9.11 -14.29 16.54
C ASP A 56 -10.07 -15.05 15.60
N SER A 57 -11.36 -14.80 15.67
CA SER A 57 -12.37 -15.39 14.78
C SER A 57 -12.80 -14.46 13.64
N GLU A 58 -12.22 -13.27 13.56
CA GLU A 58 -12.55 -12.28 12.55
C GLU A 58 -11.60 -12.35 11.36
N THR A 59 -12.15 -12.33 10.16
CA THR A 59 -11.38 -12.26 8.91
C THR A 59 -11.90 -11.11 8.06
N ARG A 60 -11.00 -10.31 7.53
CA ARG A 60 -11.33 -9.26 6.57
C ARG A 60 -10.42 -9.33 5.36
N ARG A 61 -10.89 -8.79 4.26
CA ARG A 61 -10.13 -8.73 3.02
C ARG A 61 -9.85 -7.27 2.65
N GLU A 62 -8.62 -7.01 2.30
CA GLU A 62 -8.18 -5.72 1.77
C GLU A 62 -7.61 -5.90 0.37
N THR A 63 -7.76 -4.88 -0.46
CA THR A 63 -7.23 -4.85 -1.82
C THR A 63 -6.37 -3.60 -2.00
N VAL A 64 -5.20 -3.75 -2.58
CA VAL A 64 -4.26 -2.66 -2.83
C VAL A 64 -3.79 -2.72 -4.28
N ASP A 65 -4.02 -1.64 -5.02
CA ASP A 65 -3.47 -1.46 -6.35
C ASP A 65 -2.15 -0.70 -6.26
N ILE A 66 -1.13 -1.20 -6.94
CA ILE A 66 0.20 -0.59 -6.96
C ILE A 66 0.73 -0.55 -8.39
N GLY A 67 1.16 0.62 -8.84
CA GLY A 67 1.72 0.82 -10.17
C GLY A 67 3.10 0.21 -10.36
N ALA A 68 3.51 0.06 -11.60
CA ALA A 68 4.83 -0.45 -11.96
C ALA A 68 5.94 0.43 -11.37
N GLY A 69 6.89 -0.16 -10.66
CA GLY A 69 8.01 0.54 -10.05
C GLY A 69 7.62 1.50 -8.91
N GLU A 70 6.39 1.43 -8.45
CA GLU A 70 5.88 2.30 -7.38
C GLU A 70 5.94 1.63 -6.02
N TRP A 71 5.88 2.46 -4.99
CA TRP A 71 5.67 2.02 -3.63
C TRP A 71 4.52 2.81 -2.99
N GLY A 72 3.89 2.24 -2.00
CA GLY A 72 2.79 2.87 -1.29
C GLY A 72 2.80 2.51 0.18
N LEU A 73 2.34 3.43 1.00
CA LEU A 73 2.23 3.26 2.44
C LEU A 73 0.77 3.48 2.85
N ARG A 74 0.21 2.50 3.55
CA ARG A 74 -1.09 2.62 4.21
C ARG A 74 -0.87 2.56 5.71
N ASN A 75 -0.97 3.70 6.37
CA ASN A 75 -0.99 3.77 7.82
C ASN A 75 -2.33 3.20 8.35
N GLU A 76 -2.32 2.69 9.57
CA GLU A 76 -3.54 2.25 10.26
C GLU A 76 -4.26 1.07 9.59
N LEU A 77 -3.50 0.13 9.02
CA LEU A 77 -4.11 -1.12 8.53
C LEU A 77 -4.49 -2.04 9.69
N PHE A 78 -3.63 -2.12 10.70
CA PHE A 78 -3.85 -2.88 11.94
C PHE A 78 -4.02 -1.90 13.09
N THR A 79 -5.26 -1.57 13.42
CA THR A 79 -5.58 -0.47 14.35
C THR A 79 -5.83 -0.94 15.78
N GLU A 80 -5.98 -2.24 15.99
CA GLU A 80 -6.23 -2.82 17.30
C GLU A 80 -5.07 -3.74 17.73
N PRO A 81 -4.76 -3.80 19.02
CA PRO A 81 -3.76 -4.74 19.52
C PRO A 81 -4.15 -6.19 19.22
N GLY A 82 -3.17 -7.00 18.94
CA GLY A 82 -3.36 -8.42 18.71
C GLY A 82 -2.35 -9.02 17.75
N THR A 83 -2.52 -10.29 17.47
CA THR A 83 -1.75 -11.04 16.48
C THR A 83 -2.62 -11.28 15.25
N TYR A 84 -2.14 -10.81 14.12
CA TYR A 84 -2.84 -10.93 12.84
C TYR A 84 -2.12 -11.96 11.97
N GLU A 85 -2.85 -12.91 11.43
CA GLU A 85 -2.37 -13.76 10.35
C GLU A 85 -2.75 -13.10 9.02
N VAL A 86 -1.77 -12.87 8.16
CA VAL A 86 -1.96 -12.19 6.89
C VAL A 86 -1.51 -13.09 5.75
N THR A 87 -2.41 -13.38 4.84
CA THR A 87 -2.11 -14.03 3.57
C THR A 87 -2.21 -12.99 2.45
N VAL A 88 -1.10 -12.80 1.75
CA VAL A 88 -1.00 -11.86 0.63
C VAL A 88 -0.92 -12.64 -0.66
N ARG A 89 -1.70 -12.25 -1.65
CA ARG A 89 -1.66 -12.86 -3.00
C ARG A 89 -1.75 -11.78 -4.07
N LEU A 90 -1.14 -12.06 -5.22
CA LEU A 90 -1.37 -11.27 -6.43
C LEU A 90 -2.70 -11.70 -7.07
N ALA A 91 -3.57 -10.72 -7.35
CA ALA A 91 -4.92 -11.00 -7.86
C ALA A 91 -4.91 -11.64 -9.26
N GLU A 92 -3.93 -11.27 -10.08
CA GLU A 92 -3.78 -11.69 -11.47
C GLU A 92 -2.87 -12.91 -11.68
N SER A 93 -2.27 -13.44 -10.61
CA SER A 93 -1.31 -14.55 -10.70
C SER A 93 -1.80 -15.76 -9.94
N ASP A 94 -1.84 -16.90 -10.61
CA ASP A 94 -2.14 -18.19 -9.99
C ASP A 94 -0.91 -18.68 -9.21
N GLY A 95 -0.91 -18.49 -7.91
CA GLY A 95 0.05 -19.13 -7.02
C GLY A 95 1.07 -18.24 -6.32
N ALA A 96 1.23 -16.96 -6.69
CA ALA A 96 2.06 -16.05 -5.91
C ALA A 96 1.33 -15.67 -4.60
N THR A 97 1.71 -16.34 -3.52
CA THR A 97 1.10 -16.18 -2.20
C THR A 97 2.20 -16.16 -1.14
N ALA A 98 2.08 -15.27 -0.18
CA ALA A 98 2.94 -15.21 0.99
C ALA A 98 2.09 -15.06 2.25
N THR A 99 2.46 -15.76 3.31
CA THR A 99 1.77 -15.70 4.61
C THR A 99 2.75 -15.26 5.68
N THR A 100 2.33 -14.35 6.53
CA THR A 100 3.11 -13.89 7.68
C THR A 100 2.20 -13.54 8.85
N THR A 101 2.79 -13.31 10.00
CA THR A 101 2.09 -12.89 11.21
C THR A 101 2.56 -11.50 11.60
N VAL A 102 1.63 -10.61 11.93
CA VAL A 102 1.90 -9.24 12.37
C VAL A 102 1.43 -9.10 13.81
N GLU A 103 2.32 -8.64 14.69
CA GLU A 103 2.00 -8.42 16.09
C GLU A 103 1.96 -6.93 16.42
N VAL A 104 0.84 -6.47 16.93
CA VAL A 104 0.61 -5.09 17.36
C VAL A 104 0.24 -5.09 18.83
N THR A 105 0.87 -4.24 19.60
CA THR A 105 0.70 -4.14 21.05
C THR A 105 0.28 -2.73 21.44
N GLU A 106 -0.57 -2.61 22.42
CA GLU A 106 -0.95 -1.32 23.00
C GLU A 106 0.11 -0.85 24.00
N THR A 107 0.48 0.42 23.91
CA THR A 107 1.36 1.07 24.88
C THR A 107 0.54 1.58 26.09
N THR A 108 1.22 1.81 27.22
CA THR A 108 0.60 2.39 28.43
C THR A 108 -0.03 3.76 28.20
N GLY A 109 0.33 4.47 27.15
CA GLY A 109 -0.24 5.78 26.79
C GLY A 109 -1.39 5.72 25.79
N GLY A 110 -1.87 4.52 25.43
CA GLY A 110 -2.95 4.32 24.46
C GLY A 110 -2.53 4.36 23.00
N GLY A 111 -1.22 4.46 22.71
CA GLY A 111 -0.67 4.31 21.37
C GLY A 111 -0.41 2.86 21.01
N LEU A 112 0.01 2.62 19.77
CA LEU A 112 0.39 1.31 19.29
C LEU A 112 1.91 1.21 19.15
N THR A 113 2.43 0.03 19.46
CA THR A 113 3.81 -0.38 19.18
C THR A 113 3.79 -1.77 18.53
N GLY A 114 4.92 -2.18 17.98
CA GLY A 114 5.06 -3.51 17.40
C GLY A 114 5.47 -3.47 15.95
N GLU A 115 4.85 -4.32 15.16
CA GLU A 115 5.28 -4.60 13.80
C GLU A 115 4.43 -3.86 12.77
N ASN A 116 5.04 -3.60 11.64
CA ASN A 116 4.35 -3.29 10.39
C ASN A 116 4.58 -4.41 9.38
N LEU A 117 3.74 -4.44 8.36
CA LEU A 117 3.85 -5.39 7.26
C LEU A 117 4.52 -4.71 6.07
N GLU A 118 5.52 -5.37 5.51
CA GLU A 118 6.15 -4.95 4.27
C GLU A 118 5.96 -6.03 3.21
N VAL A 119 5.45 -5.65 2.05
CA VAL A 119 5.21 -6.54 0.93
C VAL A 119 6.04 -6.08 -0.27
N TYR A 120 6.83 -6.97 -0.80
CA TYR A 120 7.70 -6.73 -1.94
C TYR A 120 7.31 -7.62 -3.12
N ILE A 121 7.16 -7.01 -4.27
CA ILE A 121 7.01 -7.69 -5.55
C ILE A 121 8.30 -7.45 -6.32
N ASP A 122 9.02 -8.52 -6.67
CA ASP A 122 10.27 -8.40 -7.40
C ASP A 122 10.05 -8.26 -8.91
N GLN A 123 11.14 -8.12 -9.67
CA GLN A 123 11.09 -7.94 -11.12
C GLN A 123 10.52 -9.15 -11.87
N GLU A 124 10.45 -10.31 -11.25
CA GLU A 124 9.92 -11.54 -11.81
C GLU A 124 8.45 -11.78 -11.41
N GLY A 125 7.86 -10.87 -10.64
CA GLY A 125 6.51 -11.00 -10.11
C GLY A 125 6.41 -11.92 -8.91
N SER A 126 7.51 -12.28 -8.27
CA SER A 126 7.51 -13.03 -7.02
C SER A 126 7.14 -12.15 -5.84
N LEU A 127 6.46 -12.73 -4.89
CA LEU A 127 5.88 -12.04 -3.75
C LEU A 127 6.62 -12.42 -2.46
N ARG A 128 6.96 -11.41 -1.67
CA ARG A 128 7.54 -11.60 -0.35
C ARG A 128 6.84 -10.70 0.66
N ALA A 129 6.44 -11.27 1.78
CA ALA A 129 5.86 -10.56 2.90
C ALA A 129 6.78 -10.71 4.12
N VAL A 130 7.14 -9.61 4.74
CA VAL A 130 7.99 -9.59 5.94
C VAL A 130 7.39 -8.63 6.97
N THR A 131 7.68 -8.87 8.23
CA THR A 131 7.34 -7.94 9.30
C THR A 131 8.58 -7.23 9.80
N ARG A 132 8.41 -5.98 10.18
CA ARG A 132 9.48 -5.16 10.74
C ARG A 132 8.96 -4.47 11.98
N ARG A 133 9.71 -4.56 13.07
CA ARG A 133 9.38 -3.86 14.31
C ARG A 133 9.99 -2.47 14.30
N TYR A 134 9.17 -1.52 14.67
CA TYR A 134 9.58 -0.14 14.92
C TYR A 134 9.30 0.18 16.38
N ASP A 135 10.31 0.67 17.04
CA ASP A 135 10.24 1.09 18.44
C ASP A 135 9.84 2.57 18.54
#